data_580c8c50081488adcfff11263e8326d0
#
_entry.id   580c8c50081488adcfff11263e8326d0
#
_cell.length_a   1.000
_cell.length_b   1.000
_cell.length_c   1.000
_cell.angle_alpha   90.00
_cell.angle_beta   90.00
_cell.angle_gamma   90.00
#
_symmetry.space_group_name_H-M   'P 1'
#
loop_
_entity.id
_entity.type
_entity.pdbx_description
1 polymer ?
#
loop_
_entity_poly.entity_id
_entity_poly.type
_entity_poly.pdbx_seq_one_letter_code
_entity_poly.pdbx_strand_id
1 'polypeptide(L)'
;MTEKKYPLRLKDLLRMRPDASSWAHWSRRLLILGVVILGLAVLGHLLIRFIIWPQLETSKPAVERLLSERIGVQVKMDHLNVYWEGIRPVFDITGLEFIPDPNQSEAVLPQSPALKIREIRGELSWVSFYHLKPYFKKLYASDAVIQVTRDKQQRLYVAGILAGTGGDDLDTQNWLFSQNDLQVDNVSVLWKDFAKAKNDVADLRIETLALRNGVRAHELNAA
;
A
#
# COMPACT_ATOMS: atom_id res chain seq x y z
N MET A 1 67.43 35.75 -9.71
CA MET A 1 66.19 36.18 -9.03
C MET A 1 65.61 35.00 -8.26
N THR A 2 65.89 34.94 -6.97
CA THR A 2 65.53 33.84 -6.09
C THR A 2 64.27 34.22 -5.32
N GLU A 3 63.18 33.56 -5.59
CA GLU A 3 61.89 33.76 -4.91
C GLU A 3 61.97 33.21 -3.47
N LYS A 4 61.89 34.04 -2.50
CA LYS A 4 61.91 33.70 -1.06
C LYS A 4 60.54 33.20 -0.69
N LYS A 5 60.33 31.84 -0.65
CA LYS A 5 59.21 31.19 -0.01
C LYS A 5 59.24 31.42 1.49
N TYR A 6 58.35 32.24 2.02
CA TYR A 6 58.16 32.39 3.45
C TYR A 6 57.40 31.17 3.99
N PRO A 7 57.93 30.43 4.99
CA PRO A 7 57.16 29.33 5.59
C PRO A 7 55.99 29.91 6.40
N LEU A 8 54.77 29.43 6.11
CA LEU A 8 53.59 29.73 6.91
C LEU A 8 53.89 29.40 8.38
N ARG A 9 53.86 30.40 9.24
CA ARG A 9 54.11 30.22 10.65
C ARG A 9 52.93 29.52 11.29
N LEU A 10 53.17 28.51 12.10
CA LEU A 10 52.18 27.77 12.88
C LEU A 10 51.16 28.66 13.60
N LYS A 11 51.52 29.88 13.92
CA LYS A 11 50.69 30.92 14.54
C LYS A 11 49.56 31.44 13.60
N ASP A 12 49.74 31.33 12.28
CA ASP A 12 48.70 31.80 11.32
C ASP A 12 47.63 30.74 11.12
N LEU A 13 47.95 29.44 11.31
CA LEU A 13 46.99 28.35 11.32
C LEU A 13 46.13 28.31 12.60
N LEU A 14 46.64 28.80 13.71
CA LEU A 14 45.91 28.87 14.97
C LEU A 14 44.96 30.08 15.04
N ARG A 15 45.09 31.02 14.13
CA ARG A 15 44.22 32.22 14.03
C ARG A 15 42.94 32.02 13.25
N MET A 16 42.78 30.87 12.56
CA MET A 16 41.52 30.46 11.97
C MET A 16 40.59 29.77 12.98
N ARG A 17 40.45 30.37 14.17
CA ARG A 17 39.29 30.06 15.02
C ARG A 17 38.09 30.70 14.36
N PRO A 18 37.10 29.96 13.87
CA PRO A 18 35.84 30.56 13.41
C PRO A 18 35.30 31.36 14.59
N ASP A 19 35.01 32.63 14.33
CA ASP A 19 34.50 33.57 15.34
C ASP A 19 33.33 32.93 16.08
N ALA A 20 33.44 32.79 17.40
CA ALA A 20 32.39 32.21 18.25
C ALA A 20 31.03 32.90 18.07
N SER A 21 31.05 34.16 17.62
CA SER A 21 29.85 34.93 17.26
C SER A 21 29.13 34.40 16.02
N SER A 22 29.86 33.94 15.00
CA SER A 22 29.24 33.41 13.79
C SER A 22 28.59 32.05 14.07
N TRP A 23 29.19 31.20 14.89
CA TRP A 23 28.64 29.92 15.33
C TRP A 23 27.32 30.08 16.09
N ALA A 24 27.25 31.09 17.00
CA ALA A 24 26.02 31.38 17.75
C ALA A 24 24.87 31.84 16.85
N HIS A 25 25.16 32.59 15.80
CA HIS A 25 24.14 33.02 14.83
C HIS A 25 23.66 31.85 13.95
N TRP A 26 24.54 30.97 13.51
CA TRP A 26 24.20 29.80 12.72
C TRP A 26 23.41 28.78 13.54
N SER A 27 23.84 28.49 14.78
CA SER A 27 23.12 27.57 15.65
C SER A 27 21.72 28.06 15.98
N ARG A 28 21.52 29.37 16.22
CA ARG A 28 20.19 29.95 16.43
C ARG A 28 19.31 29.86 15.19
N ARG A 29 19.84 30.09 13.99
CA ARG A 29 19.09 29.93 12.72
C ARG A 29 18.71 28.48 12.48
N LEU A 30 19.61 27.52 12.73
CA LEU A 30 19.33 26.10 12.62
C LEU A 30 18.27 25.66 13.63
N LEU A 31 18.33 26.18 14.85
CA LEU A 31 17.32 25.89 15.88
C LEU A 31 15.95 26.45 15.48
N ILE A 32 15.87 27.68 15.01
CA ILE A 32 14.63 28.28 14.50
C ILE A 32 14.09 27.46 13.34
N LEU A 33 14.93 27.09 12.37
CA LEU A 33 14.54 26.25 11.23
C LEU A 33 14.00 24.90 11.71
N GLY A 34 14.67 24.25 12.67
CA GLY A 34 14.23 23.00 13.28
C GLY A 34 12.86 23.12 13.96
N VAL A 35 12.65 24.21 14.71
CA VAL A 35 11.35 24.47 15.38
C VAL A 35 10.23 24.71 14.34
N VAL A 36 10.54 25.45 13.26
CA VAL A 36 9.58 25.69 12.17
C VAL A 36 9.22 24.38 11.46
N ILE A 37 10.21 23.55 11.12
CA ILE A 37 9.97 22.24 10.49
C ILE A 37 9.14 21.34 11.41
N LEU A 38 9.49 21.28 12.69
CA LEU A 38 8.74 20.52 13.68
C LEU A 38 7.30 21.04 13.80
N GLY A 39 7.10 22.34 13.85
CA GLY A 39 5.79 22.98 13.90
C GLY A 39 4.94 22.64 12.67
N LEU A 40 5.53 22.69 11.47
CA LEU A 40 4.86 22.31 10.23
C LEU A 40 4.53 20.81 10.20
N ALA A 41 5.42 19.96 10.69
CA ALA A 41 5.17 18.52 10.79
C ALA A 41 4.02 18.20 11.75
N VAL A 42 4.00 18.84 12.92
CA VAL A 42 2.91 18.70 13.90
C VAL A 42 1.60 19.23 13.32
N LEU A 43 1.61 20.41 12.68
CA LEU A 43 0.44 20.97 12.05
C LEU A 43 -0.09 20.06 10.94
N GLY A 44 0.79 19.55 10.07
CA GLY A 44 0.44 18.60 9.03
C GLY A 44 -0.18 17.31 9.59
N HIS A 45 0.39 16.77 10.67
CA HIS A 45 -0.16 15.61 11.37
C HIS A 45 -1.57 15.90 11.95
N LEU A 46 -1.76 17.07 12.57
CA LEU A 46 -3.07 17.46 13.10
C LEU A 46 -4.10 17.67 11.99
N LEU A 47 -3.73 18.28 10.86
CA LEU A 47 -4.61 18.44 9.69
C LEU A 47 -5.04 17.08 9.14
N ILE A 48 -4.10 16.15 8.97
CA ILE A 48 -4.43 14.80 8.51
C ILE A 48 -5.36 14.13 9.51
N ARG A 49 -5.04 14.17 10.80
CA ARG A 49 -5.77 13.46 11.84
C ARG A 49 -7.20 13.99 12.07
N PHE A 50 -7.39 15.31 12.03
CA PHE A 50 -8.66 15.93 12.44
C PHE A 50 -9.53 16.44 11.30
N ILE A 51 -8.93 16.66 10.10
CA ILE A 51 -9.68 17.21 8.97
C ILE A 51 -9.83 16.15 7.87
N ILE A 52 -8.74 15.53 7.45
CA ILE A 52 -8.78 14.61 6.30
C ILE A 52 -9.38 13.26 6.72
N TRP A 53 -8.94 12.74 7.87
CA TRP A 53 -9.30 11.40 8.30
C TRP A 53 -10.79 11.16 8.55
N PRO A 54 -11.51 12.03 9.29
CA PRO A 54 -12.95 11.85 9.52
C PRO A 54 -13.77 11.90 8.23
N GLN A 55 -13.28 12.59 7.20
CA GLN A 55 -13.96 12.65 5.91
C GLN A 55 -13.85 11.35 5.12
N LEU A 56 -12.84 10.52 5.38
CA LEU A 56 -12.70 9.22 4.71
C LEU A 56 -13.79 8.24 5.13
N GLU A 57 -14.24 8.26 6.37
CA GLU A 57 -15.37 7.42 6.83
C GLU A 57 -16.67 7.77 6.12
N THR A 58 -16.92 9.05 5.91
CA THR A 58 -18.11 9.52 5.17
C THR A 58 -17.97 9.39 3.66
N SER A 59 -16.77 9.11 3.19
CA SER A 59 -16.43 9.06 1.75
C SER A 59 -16.40 7.63 1.19
N LYS A 60 -17.02 6.65 1.88
CA LYS A 60 -17.13 5.26 1.40
C LYS A 60 -17.50 5.19 -0.10
N PRO A 61 -18.55 5.91 -0.61
CA PRO A 61 -18.90 5.86 -2.03
C PRO A 61 -17.80 6.41 -2.94
N ALA A 62 -17.03 7.39 -2.48
CA ALA A 62 -15.92 7.95 -3.24
C ALA A 62 -14.74 6.95 -3.32
N VAL A 63 -14.46 6.24 -2.23
CA VAL A 63 -13.44 5.19 -2.17
C VAL A 63 -13.85 4.01 -3.07
N GLU A 64 -15.10 3.53 -2.99
CA GLU A 64 -15.63 2.48 -3.85
C GLU A 64 -15.51 2.84 -5.33
N ARG A 65 -15.87 4.08 -5.71
CA ARG A 65 -15.74 4.57 -7.08
C ARG A 65 -14.28 4.61 -7.54
N LEU A 66 -13.40 5.18 -6.74
CA LEU A 66 -11.98 5.31 -7.06
C LEU A 66 -11.32 3.94 -7.23
N LEU A 67 -11.63 2.99 -6.36
CA LEU A 67 -11.16 1.62 -6.47
C LEU A 67 -11.73 0.95 -7.72
N SER A 68 -13.03 1.12 -7.99
CA SER A 68 -13.68 0.53 -9.16
C SER A 68 -13.07 1.04 -10.47
N GLU A 69 -12.78 2.34 -10.56
CA GLU A 69 -12.13 2.95 -11.73
C GLU A 69 -10.70 2.45 -11.92
N ARG A 70 -9.97 2.21 -10.83
CA ARG A 70 -8.58 1.74 -10.89
C ARG A 70 -8.44 0.27 -11.19
N ILE A 71 -9.34 -0.56 -10.65
CA ILE A 71 -9.28 -2.01 -10.76
C ILE A 71 -10.03 -2.51 -12.00
N GLY A 72 -11.00 -1.73 -12.51
CA GLY A 72 -11.81 -2.10 -13.68
C GLY A 72 -12.96 -3.05 -13.36
N VAL A 73 -13.28 -3.26 -12.09
CA VAL A 73 -14.44 -4.01 -11.61
C VAL A 73 -15.19 -3.18 -10.57
N GLN A 74 -16.49 -3.39 -10.43
CA GLN A 74 -17.27 -2.69 -9.43
C GLN A 74 -16.85 -3.18 -8.03
N VAL A 75 -16.35 -2.26 -7.21
CA VAL A 75 -15.97 -2.52 -5.81
C VAL A 75 -17.09 -2.06 -4.91
N LYS A 76 -17.51 -2.92 -4.00
CA LYS A 76 -18.45 -2.61 -2.90
C LYS A 76 -17.85 -3.04 -1.59
N MET A 77 -18.21 -2.33 -0.53
CA MET A 77 -17.85 -2.69 0.85
C MET A 77 -19.02 -2.37 1.79
N ASP A 78 -19.17 -3.13 2.87
CA ASP A 78 -20.23 -2.87 3.86
C ASP A 78 -19.85 -1.68 4.73
N HIS A 79 -18.68 -1.74 5.34
CA HIS A 79 -18.18 -0.69 6.22
C HIS A 79 -16.71 -0.39 5.91
N LEU A 80 -16.37 0.89 6.02
CA LEU A 80 -15.01 1.39 6.01
C LEU A 80 -14.82 2.21 7.27
N ASN A 81 -13.96 1.74 8.16
CA ASN A 81 -13.56 2.44 9.37
C ASN A 81 -12.10 2.81 9.27
N VAL A 82 -11.77 4.04 9.60
CA VAL A 82 -10.40 4.57 9.49
C VAL A 82 -10.07 5.30 10.79
N TYR A 83 -9.05 4.86 11.48
CA TYR A 83 -8.69 5.38 12.78
C TYR A 83 -7.17 5.41 13.01
N TRP A 84 -6.75 5.94 14.15
CA TRP A 84 -5.35 6.04 14.51
C TRP A 84 -5.02 5.12 15.68
N GLU A 85 -4.05 4.25 15.48
CA GLU A 85 -3.40 3.51 16.55
C GLU A 85 -2.08 4.21 16.94
N GLY A 86 -2.14 5.08 17.96
CA GLY A 86 -1.05 5.99 18.29
C GLY A 86 -0.81 6.99 17.15
N ILE A 87 0.34 6.87 16.48
CA ILE A 87 0.72 7.71 15.33
C ILE A 87 0.49 7.01 13.99
N ARG A 88 -0.06 5.79 13.97
CA ARG A 88 -0.22 4.99 12.76
C ARG A 88 -1.64 5.03 12.27
N PRO A 89 -1.86 5.31 11.00
CA PRO A 89 -3.18 5.20 10.41
C PRO A 89 -3.51 3.74 10.15
N VAL A 90 -4.69 3.34 10.61
CA VAL A 90 -5.25 1.98 10.44
C VAL A 90 -6.60 2.10 9.75
N PHE A 91 -6.90 1.15 8.88
CA PHE A 91 -8.21 1.01 8.30
C PHE A 91 -8.74 -0.40 8.50
N ASP A 92 -10.03 -0.51 8.71
CA ASP A 92 -10.78 -1.76 8.75
C ASP A 92 -11.88 -1.69 7.68
N ILE A 93 -11.89 -2.67 6.78
CA ILE A 93 -12.92 -2.82 5.76
C ILE A 93 -13.65 -4.14 6.05
N THR A 94 -14.97 -4.09 6.05
CA THR A 94 -15.79 -5.30 6.14
C THR A 94 -16.65 -5.45 4.89
N GLY A 95 -16.85 -6.72 4.48
CA GLY A 95 -17.71 -7.06 3.35
C GLY A 95 -17.23 -6.52 2.02
N LEU A 96 -15.90 -6.59 1.75
CA LEU A 96 -15.36 -6.20 0.45
C LEU A 96 -15.78 -7.20 -0.63
N GLU A 97 -16.38 -6.70 -1.70
CA GLU A 97 -16.84 -7.48 -2.84
C GLU A 97 -16.39 -6.84 -4.16
N PHE A 98 -15.86 -7.67 -5.07
CA PHE A 98 -15.60 -7.29 -6.45
C PHE A 98 -16.68 -7.89 -7.34
N ILE A 99 -17.43 -7.05 -8.03
CA ILE A 99 -18.53 -7.45 -8.92
C ILE A 99 -18.09 -7.11 -10.33
N PRO A 100 -17.81 -8.12 -11.19
CA PRO A 100 -17.43 -7.91 -12.57
C PRO A 100 -18.58 -7.25 -13.35
N ASP A 101 -18.24 -6.36 -14.30
CA ASP A 101 -19.22 -5.78 -15.20
C ASP A 101 -19.68 -6.86 -16.20
N PRO A 102 -20.98 -7.18 -16.23
CA PRO A 102 -21.52 -8.18 -17.15
C PRO A 102 -21.31 -7.80 -18.63
N ASN A 103 -21.07 -6.53 -18.95
CA ASN A 103 -20.83 -6.07 -20.32
C ASN A 103 -19.35 -6.19 -20.75
N GLN A 104 -18.42 -6.33 -19.81
CA GLN A 104 -16.99 -6.43 -20.10
C GLN A 104 -16.50 -7.87 -20.30
N SER A 105 -17.25 -8.85 -19.84
CA SER A 105 -16.89 -10.25 -20.01
C SER A 105 -17.97 -11.01 -20.76
N GLU A 106 -17.65 -11.48 -21.98
CA GLU A 106 -18.44 -12.50 -22.70
C GLU A 106 -18.51 -13.84 -21.93
N ALA A 107 -17.66 -14.03 -20.95
CA ALA A 107 -17.80 -15.11 -19.98
C ALA A 107 -19.04 -14.77 -19.14
N VAL A 108 -20.07 -15.60 -19.21
CA VAL A 108 -21.24 -15.54 -18.32
C VAL A 108 -20.73 -15.75 -16.89
N LEU A 109 -20.22 -14.67 -16.31
CA LEU A 109 -19.94 -14.64 -14.88
C LEU A 109 -21.30 -14.57 -14.19
N PRO A 110 -21.61 -15.50 -13.30
CA PRO A 110 -22.83 -15.39 -12.53
C PRO A 110 -22.84 -14.04 -11.80
N GLN A 111 -24.01 -13.51 -11.50
CA GLN A 111 -24.22 -12.25 -10.76
C GLN A 111 -23.63 -12.28 -9.31
N SER A 112 -22.80 -13.26 -9.00
CA SER A 112 -22.10 -13.42 -7.73
C SER A 112 -20.77 -12.66 -7.76
N PRO A 113 -20.35 -12.08 -6.62
CA PRO A 113 -19.06 -11.41 -6.54
C PRO A 113 -17.92 -12.38 -6.88
N ALA A 114 -16.98 -11.91 -7.72
CA ALA A 114 -15.83 -12.71 -8.12
C ALA A 114 -14.72 -12.72 -7.04
N LEU A 115 -14.76 -11.75 -6.14
CA LEU A 115 -13.99 -11.70 -4.90
C LEU A 115 -14.91 -11.29 -3.78
N LYS A 116 -14.81 -11.99 -2.67
CA LYS A 116 -15.47 -11.61 -1.42
C LYS A 116 -14.48 -11.78 -0.28
N ILE A 117 -14.29 -10.74 0.51
CA ILE A 117 -13.45 -10.76 1.71
C ILE A 117 -14.28 -10.22 2.87
N ARG A 118 -14.36 -11.01 3.94
CA ARG A 118 -15.18 -10.61 5.09
C ARG A 118 -14.57 -9.44 5.84
N GLU A 119 -13.28 -9.49 6.08
CA GLU A 119 -12.59 -8.48 6.87
C GLU A 119 -11.19 -8.24 6.31
N ILE A 120 -10.84 -6.96 6.19
CA ILE A 120 -9.48 -6.52 5.87
C ILE A 120 -9.10 -5.46 6.89
N ARG A 121 -7.96 -5.66 7.53
CA ARG A 121 -7.34 -4.68 8.41
C ARG A 121 -5.96 -4.32 7.91
N GLY A 122 -5.70 -3.05 7.74
CA GLY A 122 -4.43 -2.55 7.22
C GLY A 122 -3.84 -1.44 8.08
N GLU A 123 -2.57 -1.60 8.45
CA GLU A 123 -1.74 -0.57 9.09
C GLU A 123 -0.89 0.10 8.02
N LEU A 124 -1.19 1.37 7.70
CA LEU A 124 -0.44 2.12 6.68
C LEU A 124 0.93 2.56 7.22
N SER A 125 1.92 2.46 6.35
CA SER A 125 3.25 3.03 6.60
C SER A 125 3.27 4.53 6.29
N TRP A 126 4.05 5.31 7.01
CA TRP A 126 4.30 6.72 6.70
C TRP A 126 4.93 6.93 5.31
N VAL A 127 5.61 5.92 4.80
CA VAL A 127 6.18 5.89 3.44
C VAL A 127 5.08 6.04 2.38
N SER A 128 3.84 5.60 2.66
CA SER A 128 2.68 5.76 1.78
C SER A 128 2.41 7.22 1.44
N PHE A 129 2.53 8.11 2.41
CA PHE A 129 2.28 9.55 2.22
C PHE A 129 3.38 10.22 1.40
N TYR A 130 4.61 9.72 1.51
CA TYR A 130 5.73 10.25 0.75
C TYR A 130 5.71 9.83 -0.73
N HIS A 131 5.37 8.57 -1.00
CA HIS A 131 5.37 8.02 -2.36
C HIS A 131 4.00 8.10 -3.06
N LEU A 132 2.94 8.55 -2.36
CA LEU A 132 1.56 8.57 -2.85
C LEU A 132 1.09 7.19 -3.37
N LYS A 133 1.66 6.12 -2.81
CA LYS A 133 1.29 4.72 -3.04
C LYS A 133 0.99 4.05 -1.71
N PRO A 134 0.01 3.17 -1.62
CA PRO A 134 -0.30 2.47 -0.37
C PRO A 134 0.80 1.44 -0.05
N TYR A 135 1.60 1.71 0.96
CA TYR A 135 2.52 0.76 1.58
C TYR A 135 1.97 0.37 2.94
N PHE A 136 1.75 -0.92 3.14
CA PHE A 136 1.26 -1.45 4.39
C PHE A 136 2.41 -2.00 5.22
N LYS A 137 2.39 -1.67 6.50
CA LYS A 137 3.27 -2.28 7.49
C LYS A 137 2.75 -3.66 7.86
N LYS A 138 1.41 -3.76 7.99
CA LYS A 138 0.68 -5.00 8.17
C LYS A 138 -0.59 -4.93 7.35
N LEU A 139 -0.90 -6.01 6.67
CA LEU A 139 -2.17 -6.19 5.97
C LEU A 139 -2.69 -7.59 6.32
N TYR A 140 -3.81 -7.60 6.99
CA TYR A 140 -4.51 -8.82 7.40
C TYR A 140 -5.83 -8.90 6.65
N ALA A 141 -6.16 -10.07 6.13
CA ALA A 141 -7.46 -10.36 5.58
C ALA A 141 -7.97 -11.70 6.09
N SER A 142 -9.28 -11.85 6.22
CA SER A 142 -9.90 -13.10 6.64
C SER A 142 -11.12 -13.46 5.81
N ASP A 143 -11.34 -14.76 5.66
CA ASP A 143 -12.45 -15.35 4.92
C ASP A 143 -12.56 -14.80 3.50
N ALA A 144 -11.48 -14.98 2.75
CA ALA A 144 -11.41 -14.59 1.36
C ALA A 144 -11.94 -15.70 0.45
N VAL A 145 -12.92 -15.38 -0.38
CA VAL A 145 -13.41 -16.26 -1.45
C VAL A 145 -13.00 -15.63 -2.78
N ILE A 146 -12.11 -16.29 -3.50
CA ILE A 146 -11.56 -15.81 -4.78
C ILE A 146 -12.07 -16.71 -5.89
N GLN A 147 -12.79 -16.13 -6.84
CA GLN A 147 -13.21 -16.85 -8.03
C GLN A 147 -12.16 -16.74 -9.12
N VAL A 148 -11.71 -17.88 -9.61
CA VAL A 148 -10.82 -18.01 -10.76
C VAL A 148 -11.61 -18.66 -11.90
N THR A 149 -11.68 -17.99 -13.03
CA THR A 149 -12.52 -18.43 -14.15
C THR A 149 -11.70 -18.51 -15.43
N ARG A 150 -11.83 -19.60 -16.16
CA ARG A 150 -11.30 -19.73 -17.51
C ARG A 150 -12.48 -19.71 -18.51
N ASP A 151 -12.45 -18.77 -19.46
CA ASP A 151 -13.51 -18.62 -20.46
C ASP A 151 -13.32 -19.61 -21.65
N LYS A 152 -14.27 -19.58 -22.57
CA LYS A 152 -14.24 -20.42 -23.80
C LYS A 152 -13.08 -20.07 -24.74
N GLN A 153 -12.56 -18.85 -24.63
CA GLN A 153 -11.41 -18.35 -25.36
C GLN A 153 -10.06 -18.65 -24.67
N GLN A 154 -10.08 -19.47 -23.62
CA GLN A 154 -8.91 -19.84 -22.79
C GLN A 154 -8.31 -18.68 -21.99
N ARG A 155 -9.00 -17.54 -21.88
CA ARG A 155 -8.58 -16.40 -21.06
C ARG A 155 -8.86 -16.70 -19.61
N LEU A 156 -7.91 -16.33 -18.74
CA LEU A 156 -8.00 -16.54 -17.30
C LEU A 156 -8.41 -15.24 -16.61
N TYR A 157 -9.43 -15.33 -15.76
CA TYR A 157 -9.88 -14.23 -14.92
C TYR A 157 -9.67 -14.61 -13.45
N VAL A 158 -9.04 -13.74 -12.70
CA VAL A 158 -8.84 -13.85 -11.23
C VAL A 158 -9.60 -12.71 -10.57
N ALA A 159 -10.50 -13.05 -9.65
CA ALA A 159 -11.36 -12.05 -9.00
C ALA A 159 -12.16 -11.15 -9.99
N GLY A 160 -12.47 -11.67 -11.17
CA GLY A 160 -13.14 -10.93 -12.25
C GLY A 160 -12.23 -10.08 -13.13
N ILE A 161 -10.94 -10.04 -12.86
CA ILE A 161 -9.93 -9.29 -13.61
C ILE A 161 -9.22 -10.23 -14.57
N LEU A 162 -9.06 -9.82 -15.83
CA LEU A 162 -8.35 -10.62 -16.84
C LEU A 162 -6.86 -10.72 -16.51
N ALA A 163 -6.37 -11.94 -16.27
CA ALA A 163 -4.96 -12.17 -15.98
C ALA A 163 -4.12 -12.11 -17.26
N GLY A 164 -2.95 -11.48 -17.19
CA GLY A 164 -1.94 -11.48 -18.25
C GLY A 164 -2.14 -10.43 -19.34
N THR A 165 -3.04 -9.46 -19.21
CA THR A 165 -3.27 -8.39 -20.20
C THR A 165 -2.68 -7.04 -19.84
N GLY A 166 -2.13 -6.89 -18.63
CA GLY A 166 -1.63 -5.61 -18.15
C GLY A 166 -0.11 -5.54 -18.15
N GLY A 167 0.45 -4.50 -18.78
CA GLY A 167 1.82 -4.06 -18.49
C GLY A 167 2.03 -3.69 -17.01
N ASP A 168 0.95 -3.66 -16.24
CA ASP A 168 0.91 -3.40 -14.79
C ASP A 168 1.08 -4.66 -13.91
N ASP A 169 1.12 -5.87 -14.50
CA ASP A 169 1.27 -7.11 -13.71
C ASP A 169 2.58 -7.11 -12.91
N LEU A 170 3.67 -6.61 -13.50
CA LEU A 170 4.94 -6.48 -12.79
C LEU A 170 4.90 -5.42 -11.69
N ASP A 171 4.19 -4.34 -11.90
CA ASP A 171 4.02 -3.28 -10.91
C ASP A 171 3.14 -3.75 -9.75
N THR A 172 2.09 -4.50 -10.04
CA THR A 172 1.22 -5.10 -9.02
C THR A 172 1.95 -6.18 -8.21
N GLN A 173 2.72 -7.04 -8.87
CA GLN A 173 3.55 -8.04 -8.20
C GLN A 173 4.62 -7.36 -7.32
N ASN A 174 5.35 -6.40 -7.87
CA ASN A 174 6.35 -5.64 -7.14
C ASN A 174 5.74 -4.90 -5.94
N TRP A 175 4.54 -4.34 -6.12
CA TRP A 175 3.82 -3.70 -5.04
C TRP A 175 3.43 -4.70 -3.95
N LEU A 176 2.89 -5.88 -4.30
CA LEU A 176 2.52 -6.92 -3.34
C LEU A 176 3.73 -7.40 -2.55
N PHE A 177 4.84 -7.69 -3.22
CA PHE A 177 6.09 -8.12 -2.59
C PHE A 177 6.82 -6.99 -1.84
N SER A 178 6.41 -5.73 -2.02
CA SER A 178 6.94 -4.61 -1.25
C SER A 178 6.26 -4.42 0.12
N GLN A 179 5.16 -5.14 0.37
CA GLN A 179 4.48 -5.09 1.66
C GLN A 179 5.30 -5.82 2.72
N ASN A 180 5.35 -5.29 3.97
CA ASN A 180 6.22 -5.87 5.00
C ASN A 180 5.65 -7.16 5.59
N ASP A 181 4.36 -7.19 5.88
CA ASP A 181 3.68 -8.33 6.52
C ASP A 181 2.26 -8.43 5.94
N LEU A 182 2.00 -9.49 5.20
CA LEU A 182 0.70 -9.79 4.61
C LEU A 182 0.26 -11.15 5.10
N GLN A 183 -0.90 -11.22 5.71
CA GLN A 183 -1.51 -12.46 6.16
C GLN A 183 -2.95 -12.54 5.69
N VAL A 184 -3.31 -13.68 5.12
CA VAL A 184 -4.69 -13.98 4.72
C VAL A 184 -5.07 -15.32 5.32
N ASP A 185 -6.10 -15.31 6.17
CA ASP A 185 -6.62 -16.51 6.82
C ASP A 185 -7.91 -16.97 6.16
N ASN A 186 -8.09 -18.28 6.05
CA ASN A 186 -9.28 -18.94 5.51
C ASN A 186 -9.59 -18.48 4.07
N VAL A 187 -8.74 -18.85 3.14
CA VAL A 187 -8.88 -18.54 1.71
C VAL A 187 -9.54 -19.72 0.98
N SER A 188 -10.66 -19.46 0.30
CA SER A 188 -11.29 -20.40 -0.62
C SER A 188 -11.09 -19.91 -2.06
N VAL A 189 -10.50 -20.75 -2.90
CA VAL A 189 -10.33 -20.49 -4.33
C VAL A 189 -11.32 -21.34 -5.11
N LEU A 190 -12.31 -20.70 -5.72
CA LEU A 190 -13.32 -21.34 -6.55
C LEU A 190 -12.88 -21.31 -8.02
N TRP A 191 -12.43 -22.43 -8.52
CA TRP A 191 -12.08 -22.60 -9.93
C TRP A 191 -13.30 -22.93 -10.77
N LYS A 192 -13.54 -22.19 -11.85
CA LYS A 192 -14.58 -22.46 -12.85
C LYS A 192 -13.97 -22.50 -14.25
N ASP A 193 -14.18 -23.60 -14.95
CA ASP A 193 -13.65 -23.80 -16.31
C ASP A 193 -14.80 -23.90 -17.33
N PHE A 194 -15.01 -22.84 -18.09
CA PHE A 194 -16.00 -22.81 -19.17
C PHE A 194 -15.42 -23.24 -20.53
N ALA A 195 -14.12 -23.49 -20.63
CA ALA A 195 -13.48 -23.99 -21.84
C ALA A 195 -13.77 -25.49 -22.07
N LYS A 196 -14.18 -26.22 -21.03
CA LYS A 196 -14.55 -27.62 -21.10
C LYS A 196 -16.05 -27.79 -21.28
N ALA A 197 -16.46 -28.84 -21.99
CA ALA A 197 -17.89 -29.16 -22.26
C ALA A 197 -18.68 -29.44 -20.96
N LYS A 198 -18.04 -29.88 -19.91
CA LYS A 198 -18.60 -30.07 -18.57
C LYS A 198 -17.98 -28.99 -17.68
N ASN A 199 -18.81 -28.10 -17.16
CA ASN A 199 -18.34 -27.06 -16.23
C ASN A 199 -17.66 -27.74 -15.02
N ASP A 200 -16.34 -27.71 -15.00
CA ASP A 200 -15.55 -28.24 -13.91
C ASP A 200 -15.44 -27.14 -12.83
N VAL A 201 -15.87 -27.48 -11.62
CA VAL A 201 -15.78 -26.60 -10.47
C VAL A 201 -14.90 -27.30 -9.44
N ALA A 202 -13.82 -26.64 -9.04
CA ALA A 202 -12.96 -27.10 -7.96
C ALA A 202 -12.93 -26.05 -6.86
N ASP A 203 -12.95 -26.49 -5.61
CA ASP A 203 -12.80 -25.66 -4.42
C ASP A 203 -11.49 -26.04 -3.74
N LEU A 204 -10.56 -25.09 -3.65
CA LEU A 204 -9.31 -25.21 -2.93
C LEU A 204 -9.38 -24.32 -1.71
N ARG A 205 -9.14 -24.89 -0.52
CA ARG A 205 -9.08 -24.16 0.73
C ARG A 205 -7.67 -24.10 1.26
N ILE A 206 -7.27 -22.91 1.68
CA ILE A 206 -5.98 -22.63 2.30
C ILE A 206 -6.30 -22.03 3.68
N GLU A 207 -5.81 -22.64 4.75
CA GLU A 207 -6.09 -22.16 6.10
C GLU A 207 -5.43 -20.81 6.36
N THR A 208 -4.15 -20.71 6.02
CA THR A 208 -3.40 -19.46 6.19
C THR A 208 -2.40 -19.30 5.07
N LEU A 209 -2.37 -18.11 4.50
CA LEU A 209 -1.34 -17.64 3.58
C LEU A 209 -0.64 -16.44 4.20
N ALA A 210 0.63 -16.57 4.52
CA ALA A 210 1.42 -15.47 5.09
C ALA A 210 2.63 -15.17 4.22
N LEU A 211 2.79 -13.89 3.87
CA LEU A 211 3.96 -13.35 3.19
C LEU A 211 4.63 -12.35 4.13
N ARG A 212 5.85 -12.64 4.54
CA ARG A 212 6.68 -11.76 5.36
C ARG A 212 7.90 -11.33 4.59
N ASN A 213 8.05 -10.04 4.41
CA ASN A 213 9.18 -9.44 3.74
C ASN A 213 10.17 -8.91 4.79
N GLY A 214 11.22 -9.67 5.08
CA GLY A 214 12.36 -9.20 5.87
C GLY A 214 13.37 -8.46 5.01
N VAL A 215 14.27 -7.72 5.67
CA VAL A 215 15.34 -6.93 4.99
C VAL A 215 16.29 -7.81 4.13
N ARG A 216 16.29 -9.12 4.34
CA ARG A 216 17.18 -10.08 3.66
C ARG A 216 16.53 -11.34 3.11
N ALA A 217 15.25 -11.55 3.34
CA ALA A 217 14.54 -12.75 2.90
C ALA A 217 13.04 -12.50 2.75
N HIS A 218 12.43 -13.14 1.75
CA HIS A 218 10.99 -13.24 1.59
C HIS A 218 10.58 -14.64 2.05
N GLU A 219 9.70 -14.72 3.05
CA GLU A 219 9.16 -15.98 3.54
C GLU A 219 7.70 -16.09 3.12
N LEU A 220 7.37 -17.14 2.39
CA LEU A 220 6.01 -17.53 2.06
C LEU A 220 5.66 -18.78 2.84
N ASN A 221 4.66 -18.72 3.70
CA ASN A 221 4.13 -19.86 4.44
C ASN A 221 2.68 -20.07 4.02
N ALA A 222 2.33 -21.29 3.62
CA ALA A 222 0.97 -21.73 3.36
C ALA A 222 0.70 -23.00 4.19
N ALA A 223 -0.41 -23.02 4.88
CA ALA A 223 -0.89 -24.16 5.66
C ALA A 223 -2.34 -24.51 5.30
#